data_ebfb722b4a8bb70dad970af51270cb14
#
_entry.id   ebfb722b4a8bb70dad970af51270cb14
#
_cell.length_a   1.000
_cell.length_b   1.000
_cell.length_c   1.000
_cell.angle_alpha   90.00
_cell.angle_beta   90.00
_cell.angle_gamma   90.00
#
_symmetry.space_group_name_H-M   'P 1'
#
loop_
_entity.id
_entity.type
_entity.pdbx_description
1 polymer ?
#
loop_
_entity_poly.entity_id
_entity_poly.type
_entity_poly.pdbx_seq_one_letter_code
_entity_poly.pdbx_strand_id
1 'polypeptide(L)'
;MSIRRAAIWSVASQYTTFVIQFAASVIISRFFLAPADVGLFSIALAAAMMLAILQDMGITRFISGQPEMKREAMGDYATLAIGIGWAVAGAILLGAPALASFYDEPGLTHLLRLIGCSYLLVPFAIVSAALLVRDMDFKGLFWVNAGSALAGNMAAIMLAWDGYGPASLAWGALVTAIVRAGVAQAMRPVLARLRPRRAIIAPLLRFGSSSFLISASAAIGQRSQDLIVGRLLGAFATGLFSRAGALAAQLSTLVTGAINSVFYPAFARKRDAGEPLTEPYLHLMACNTALNWAAMCGLAVAAEPLVRLLYGENWMGVAPLLFWTAIGEMLFVAMPLQMDIPILLGRIRTLVWVNLGETLAAVTILAVAAAISLEAAAISRVGYGFVWWAIYAAFLTRLLALPVRRLFTIYGQSALCAVAACLPLYLLLHVNDGRQAGFLTLIIGAAAGVALWLPALFLTRHPAHLEVRIALAALMARWPRPASA
;
A
#
# COMPACT_ATOMS: atom_id res chain seq x y z
N MET A 1 0.69 13.48 24.59
CA MET A 1 1.87 13.87 23.74
C MET A 1 1.52 15.09 22.90
N SER A 2 2.51 15.95 22.53
CA SER A 2 2.24 17.01 21.54
C SER A 2 1.97 16.40 20.17
N ILE A 3 1.07 17.01 19.38
CA ILE A 3 0.69 16.55 18.02
C ILE A 3 1.95 16.32 17.15
N ARG A 4 2.97 17.18 17.29
CA ARG A 4 4.23 17.03 16.55
C ARG A 4 5.00 15.76 16.91
N ARG A 5 5.06 15.38 18.19
CA ARG A 5 5.70 14.12 18.62
C ARG A 5 4.90 12.90 18.18
N ALA A 6 3.58 12.98 18.20
CA ALA A 6 2.69 11.94 17.71
C ALA A 6 2.93 11.67 16.20
N ALA A 7 3.01 12.73 15.39
CA ALA A 7 3.31 12.62 13.96
C ALA A 7 4.69 11.99 13.70
N ILE A 8 5.73 12.39 14.44
CA ILE A 8 7.08 11.81 14.31
C ILE A 8 7.06 10.30 14.59
N TRP A 9 6.40 9.86 15.66
CA TRP A 9 6.31 8.43 15.99
C TRP A 9 5.48 7.66 14.99
N SER A 10 4.41 8.25 14.45
CA SER A 10 3.58 7.63 13.41
C SER A 10 4.40 7.38 12.13
N VAL A 11 5.13 8.41 11.67
CA VAL A 11 6.02 8.31 10.50
C VAL A 11 7.15 7.31 10.75
N ALA A 12 7.79 7.37 11.92
CA ALA A 12 8.83 6.41 12.31
C ALA A 12 8.29 4.96 12.31
N SER A 13 7.07 4.74 12.84
CA SER A 13 6.43 3.43 12.83
C SER A 13 6.25 2.90 11.40
N GLN A 14 5.73 3.73 10.51
CA GLN A 14 5.48 3.36 9.11
C GLN A 14 6.77 3.01 8.38
N TYR A 15 7.78 3.89 8.43
CA TYR A 15 9.03 3.67 7.70
C TYR A 15 9.86 2.52 8.30
N THR A 16 9.91 2.38 9.63
CA THR A 16 10.63 1.26 10.27
C THR A 16 9.97 -0.08 9.91
N THR A 17 8.65 -0.17 9.99
CA THR A 17 7.92 -1.39 9.60
C THR A 17 8.15 -1.70 8.11
N PHE A 18 8.12 -0.68 7.26
CA PHE A 18 8.41 -0.81 5.84
C PHE A 18 9.81 -1.36 5.58
N VAL A 19 10.84 -0.77 6.19
CA VAL A 19 12.24 -1.22 6.01
C VAL A 19 12.42 -2.67 6.47
N ILE A 20 11.84 -3.04 7.61
CA ILE A 20 11.89 -4.43 8.13
C ILE A 20 11.26 -5.39 7.12
N GLN A 21 10.05 -5.09 6.64
CA GLN A 21 9.32 -5.95 5.69
C GLN A 21 10.03 -6.03 4.34
N PHE A 22 10.54 -4.91 3.83
CA PHE A 22 11.26 -4.86 2.56
C PHE A 22 12.56 -5.69 2.64
N ALA A 23 13.38 -5.46 3.68
CA ALA A 23 14.63 -6.19 3.87
C ALA A 23 14.38 -7.70 4.00
N ALA A 24 13.40 -8.11 4.81
CA ALA A 24 13.03 -9.51 4.96
C ALA A 24 12.52 -10.11 3.62
N SER A 25 11.71 -9.37 2.89
CA SER A 25 11.22 -9.78 1.57
C SER A 25 12.37 -10.04 0.58
N VAL A 26 13.38 -9.14 0.57
CA VAL A 26 14.57 -9.29 -0.28
C VAL A 26 15.40 -10.50 0.17
N ILE A 27 15.71 -10.62 1.46
CA ILE A 27 16.50 -11.73 2.01
C ILE A 27 15.85 -13.07 1.71
N ILE A 28 14.55 -13.20 1.99
CA ILE A 28 13.82 -14.46 1.80
C ILE A 28 13.77 -14.84 0.32
N SER A 29 13.47 -13.90 -0.56
CA SER A 29 13.36 -14.19 -2.01
C SER A 29 14.72 -14.45 -2.65
N ARG A 30 15.78 -13.77 -2.19
CA ARG A 30 17.11 -13.93 -2.79
C ARG A 30 17.79 -15.25 -2.41
N PHE A 31 17.61 -15.70 -1.16
CA PHE A 31 18.42 -16.77 -0.61
C PHE A 31 17.66 -18.06 -0.33
N PHE A 32 16.34 -18.02 -0.15
CA PHE A 32 15.61 -19.16 0.41
C PHE A 32 14.42 -19.63 -0.41
N LEU A 33 13.63 -18.73 -1.01
CA LEU A 33 12.38 -19.11 -1.64
C LEU A 33 12.39 -18.87 -3.15
N ALA A 34 11.87 -19.85 -3.89
CA ALA A 34 11.60 -19.72 -5.32
C ALA A 34 10.31 -18.92 -5.59
N PRO A 35 10.11 -18.44 -6.85
CA PRO A 35 8.87 -17.74 -7.20
C PRO A 35 7.61 -18.55 -6.93
N ALA A 36 7.61 -19.85 -7.13
CA ALA A 36 6.45 -20.72 -6.86
C ALA A 36 6.06 -20.73 -5.38
N ASP A 37 7.04 -20.77 -4.46
CA ASP A 37 6.81 -20.75 -3.02
C ASP A 37 6.14 -19.46 -2.56
N VAL A 38 6.68 -18.32 -3.04
CA VAL A 38 6.12 -17.00 -2.76
C VAL A 38 4.74 -16.83 -3.38
N GLY A 39 4.54 -17.37 -4.57
CA GLY A 39 3.24 -17.34 -5.23
C GLY A 39 2.18 -18.12 -4.49
N LEU A 40 2.51 -19.33 -4.04
CA LEU A 40 1.60 -20.14 -3.24
C LEU A 40 1.19 -19.43 -1.94
N PHE A 41 2.15 -18.79 -1.26
CA PHE A 41 1.86 -17.96 -0.09
C PHE A 41 1.01 -16.71 -0.46
N SER A 42 1.28 -16.06 -1.60
CA SER A 42 0.52 -14.89 -2.05
C SER A 42 -0.94 -15.24 -2.33
N ILE A 43 -1.22 -16.38 -2.96
CA ILE A 43 -2.58 -16.89 -3.16
C ILE A 43 -3.27 -17.13 -1.82
N ALA A 44 -2.59 -17.83 -0.88
CA ALA A 44 -3.14 -18.11 0.45
C ALA A 44 -3.46 -16.82 1.21
N LEU A 45 -2.52 -15.87 1.19
CA LEU A 45 -2.68 -14.57 1.86
C LEU A 45 -3.80 -13.74 1.22
N ALA A 46 -3.87 -13.68 -0.11
CA ALA A 46 -4.91 -12.95 -0.82
C ALA A 46 -6.31 -13.51 -0.50
N ALA A 47 -6.47 -14.84 -0.52
CA ALA A 47 -7.71 -15.50 -0.16
C ALA A 47 -8.13 -15.22 1.29
N ALA A 48 -7.19 -15.33 2.22
CA ALA A 48 -7.44 -15.01 3.64
C ALA A 48 -7.80 -13.53 3.85
N MET A 49 -7.12 -12.60 3.16
CA MET A 49 -7.39 -11.17 3.27
C MET A 49 -8.74 -10.77 2.65
N MET A 50 -9.21 -11.47 1.63
CA MET A 50 -10.56 -11.28 1.09
C MET A 50 -11.64 -11.56 2.14
N LEU A 51 -11.48 -12.63 2.92
CA LEU A 51 -12.39 -12.94 4.04
C LEU A 51 -12.20 -11.97 5.22
N ALA A 52 -10.96 -11.53 5.45
CA ALA A 52 -10.62 -10.61 6.55
C ALA A 52 -11.17 -9.20 6.40
N ILE A 53 -11.68 -8.82 5.22
CA ILE A 53 -12.39 -7.56 5.02
C ILE A 53 -13.56 -7.43 6.03
N LEU A 54 -14.22 -8.54 6.32
CA LEU A 54 -15.28 -8.60 7.32
C LEU A 54 -14.80 -8.22 8.73
N GLN A 55 -13.52 -8.40 9.04
CA GLN A 55 -12.95 -8.12 10.36
C GLN A 55 -12.70 -6.62 10.58
N ASP A 56 -12.41 -5.87 9.51
CA ASP A 56 -12.18 -4.41 9.58
C ASP A 56 -13.48 -3.61 9.39
N MET A 57 -14.52 -3.95 10.12
CA MET A 57 -15.80 -3.19 10.13
C MET A 57 -15.65 -1.76 10.67
N GLY A 58 -14.51 -1.11 10.47
CA GLY A 58 -14.27 0.26 10.94
C GLY A 58 -14.15 0.38 12.48
N ILE A 59 -13.90 -0.71 13.19
CA ILE A 59 -13.79 -0.74 14.67
C ILE A 59 -12.78 0.30 15.13
N THR A 60 -11.61 0.32 14.52
CA THR A 60 -10.53 1.27 14.88
C THR A 60 -10.96 2.71 14.67
N ARG A 61 -11.60 3.02 13.52
CA ARG A 61 -12.08 4.37 13.20
C ARG A 61 -13.21 4.80 14.13
N PHE A 62 -14.14 3.88 14.43
CA PHE A 62 -15.24 4.14 15.33
C PHE A 62 -14.75 4.45 16.75
N ILE A 63 -13.85 3.64 17.31
CA ILE A 63 -13.28 3.82 18.65
C ILE A 63 -12.48 5.13 18.72
N SER A 64 -11.63 5.42 17.71
CA SER A 64 -10.80 6.62 17.70
C SER A 64 -11.62 7.92 17.56
N GLY A 65 -12.81 7.85 16.94
CA GLY A 65 -13.70 8.99 16.73
C GLY A 65 -14.66 9.30 17.89
N GLN A 66 -14.76 8.44 18.93
CA GLN A 66 -15.66 8.66 20.06
C GLN A 66 -15.07 9.65 21.05
N PRO A 67 -15.76 10.79 21.37
CA PRO A 67 -15.25 11.77 22.32
C PRO A 67 -15.15 11.22 23.74
N GLU A 68 -16.14 10.47 24.20
CA GLU A 68 -16.15 9.80 25.49
C GLU A 68 -16.40 8.30 25.33
N MET A 69 -15.59 7.47 25.98
CA MET A 69 -15.74 6.03 25.96
C MET A 69 -15.74 5.45 27.37
N LYS A 70 -16.84 4.81 27.74
CA LYS A 70 -16.93 4.08 29.02
C LYS A 70 -16.05 2.82 28.93
N ARG A 71 -15.25 2.56 29.98
CA ARG A 71 -14.42 1.35 30.09
C ARG A 71 -15.20 0.05 29.80
N GLU A 72 -16.45 0.03 30.23
CA GLU A 72 -17.34 -1.12 30.01
C GLU A 72 -17.65 -1.37 28.52
N ALA A 73 -17.71 -0.35 27.69
CA ALA A 73 -17.96 -0.49 26.26
C ALA A 73 -16.78 -1.14 25.51
N MET A 74 -15.57 -0.99 26.03
CA MET A 74 -14.37 -1.62 25.43
C MET A 74 -14.46 -3.14 25.41
N GLY A 75 -14.97 -3.73 26.50
CA GLY A 75 -15.18 -5.19 26.57
C GLY A 75 -16.25 -5.68 25.60
N ASP A 76 -17.30 -4.89 25.36
CA ASP A 76 -18.35 -5.22 24.38
C ASP A 76 -17.80 -5.19 22.95
N TYR A 77 -16.95 -4.17 22.62
CA TYR A 77 -16.29 -4.07 21.31
C TYR A 77 -15.24 -5.18 21.11
N ALA A 78 -14.50 -5.56 22.17
CA ALA A 78 -13.57 -6.68 22.11
C ALA A 78 -14.29 -8.00 21.82
N THR A 79 -15.43 -8.24 22.47
CA THR A 79 -16.25 -9.43 22.21
C THR A 79 -16.74 -9.48 20.77
N LEU A 80 -17.21 -8.36 20.24
CA LEU A 80 -17.62 -8.28 18.84
C LEU A 80 -16.45 -8.54 17.88
N ALA A 81 -15.29 -7.92 18.14
CA ALA A 81 -14.08 -8.11 17.32
C ALA A 81 -13.64 -9.59 17.34
N ILE A 82 -13.66 -10.25 18.52
CA ILE A 82 -13.35 -11.67 18.66
C ILE A 82 -14.37 -12.52 17.90
N GLY A 83 -15.67 -12.26 18.06
CA GLY A 83 -16.71 -13.00 17.36
C GLY A 83 -16.57 -12.95 15.83
N ILE A 84 -16.36 -11.76 15.27
CA ILE A 84 -16.13 -11.59 13.84
C ILE A 84 -14.81 -12.24 13.41
N GLY A 85 -13.72 -12.01 14.15
CA GLY A 85 -12.42 -12.56 13.83
C GLY A 85 -12.37 -14.08 13.87
N TRP A 86 -13.04 -14.70 14.84
CA TRP A 86 -13.13 -16.16 14.92
C TRP A 86 -14.05 -16.73 13.83
N ALA A 87 -15.10 -16.03 13.45
CA ALA A 87 -15.93 -16.43 12.31
C ALA A 87 -15.10 -16.39 11.00
N VAL A 88 -14.29 -15.35 10.78
CA VAL A 88 -13.37 -15.24 9.64
C VAL A 88 -12.31 -16.35 9.69
N ALA A 89 -11.67 -16.57 10.86
CA ALA A 89 -10.70 -17.64 11.03
C ALA A 89 -11.32 -19.02 10.75
N GLY A 90 -12.52 -19.26 11.28
CA GLY A 90 -13.29 -20.49 11.03
C GLY A 90 -13.58 -20.68 9.53
N ALA A 91 -14.00 -19.62 8.83
CA ALA A 91 -14.25 -19.67 7.40
C ALA A 91 -12.96 -19.99 6.59
N ILE A 92 -11.80 -19.42 7.00
CA ILE A 92 -10.52 -19.73 6.38
C ILE A 92 -10.12 -21.19 6.64
N LEU A 93 -10.20 -21.64 7.90
CA LEU A 93 -9.80 -22.99 8.31
C LEU A 93 -10.66 -24.08 7.66
N LEU A 94 -11.97 -23.87 7.62
CA LEU A 94 -12.91 -24.81 7.02
C LEU A 94 -12.91 -24.76 5.50
N GLY A 95 -12.70 -23.57 4.92
CA GLY A 95 -12.62 -23.36 3.47
C GLY A 95 -11.27 -23.77 2.85
N ALA A 96 -10.23 -23.97 3.68
CA ALA A 96 -8.87 -24.26 3.18
C ALA A 96 -8.80 -25.46 2.21
N PRO A 97 -9.43 -26.64 2.48
CA PRO A 97 -9.38 -27.75 1.53
C PRO A 97 -10.11 -27.47 0.21
N ALA A 98 -11.23 -26.74 0.27
CA ALA A 98 -11.99 -26.37 -0.92
C ALA A 98 -11.22 -25.38 -1.80
N LEU A 99 -10.53 -24.43 -1.19
CA LEU A 99 -9.65 -23.49 -1.93
C LEU A 99 -8.45 -24.23 -2.51
N ALA A 100 -7.82 -25.15 -1.78
CA ALA A 100 -6.72 -25.94 -2.30
C ALA A 100 -7.12 -26.80 -3.51
N SER A 101 -8.30 -27.41 -3.48
CA SER A 101 -8.84 -28.15 -4.64
C SER A 101 -9.21 -27.22 -5.80
N PHE A 102 -9.71 -26.01 -5.52
CA PHE A 102 -10.03 -25.03 -6.57
C PHE A 102 -8.77 -24.54 -7.30
N TYR A 103 -7.63 -24.41 -6.62
CA TYR A 103 -6.36 -23.99 -7.23
C TYR A 103 -5.51 -25.15 -7.74
N ASP A 104 -5.92 -26.41 -7.53
CA ASP A 104 -5.15 -27.62 -7.80
C ASP A 104 -3.78 -27.66 -7.08
N GLU A 105 -3.71 -27.04 -5.87
CA GLU A 105 -2.48 -26.88 -5.07
C GLU A 105 -2.69 -27.42 -3.65
N PRO A 106 -2.34 -28.68 -3.36
CA PRO A 106 -2.54 -29.29 -2.03
C PRO A 106 -1.82 -28.56 -0.89
N GLY A 107 -0.64 -27.97 -1.18
CA GLY A 107 0.13 -27.17 -0.22
C GLY A 107 -0.61 -25.96 0.34
N LEU A 108 -1.59 -25.44 -0.41
CA LEU A 108 -2.40 -24.30 -0.03
C LEU A 108 -3.22 -24.56 1.26
N THR A 109 -3.67 -25.80 1.47
CA THR A 109 -4.41 -26.17 2.70
C THR A 109 -3.60 -25.90 3.97
N HIS A 110 -2.33 -26.30 3.98
CA HIS A 110 -1.46 -26.09 5.14
C HIS A 110 -1.20 -24.59 5.39
N LEU A 111 -0.91 -23.82 4.34
CA LEU A 111 -0.68 -22.38 4.43
C LEU A 111 -1.92 -21.63 4.92
N LEU A 112 -3.10 -21.94 4.37
CA LEU A 112 -4.37 -21.34 4.80
C LEU A 112 -4.70 -21.66 6.24
N ARG A 113 -4.40 -22.88 6.73
CA ARG A 113 -4.59 -23.23 8.13
C ARG A 113 -3.69 -22.42 9.05
N LEU A 114 -2.40 -22.25 8.73
CA LEU A 114 -1.48 -21.42 9.50
C LEU A 114 -1.92 -19.95 9.52
N ILE A 115 -2.29 -19.42 8.35
CA ILE A 115 -2.81 -18.06 8.25
C ILE A 115 -4.12 -17.92 9.01
N GLY A 116 -5.05 -18.90 8.91
CA GLY A 116 -6.29 -18.92 9.68
C GLY A 116 -6.07 -18.88 11.18
N CYS A 117 -5.06 -19.59 11.69
CA CYS A 117 -4.65 -19.51 13.10
C CYS A 117 -4.19 -18.09 13.49
N SER A 118 -3.52 -17.36 12.60
CA SER A 118 -3.15 -15.97 12.89
C SER A 118 -4.37 -15.07 13.05
N TYR A 119 -5.44 -15.30 12.29
CA TYR A 119 -6.70 -14.54 12.39
C TYR A 119 -7.49 -14.81 13.69
N LEU A 120 -7.25 -15.91 14.41
CA LEU A 120 -7.77 -16.10 15.76
C LEU A 120 -7.18 -15.10 16.77
N LEU A 121 -5.95 -14.63 16.53
CA LEU A 121 -5.21 -13.74 17.42
C LEU A 121 -5.37 -12.25 17.10
N VAL A 122 -5.59 -11.92 15.83
CA VAL A 122 -5.74 -10.51 15.35
C VAL A 122 -6.77 -9.71 16.16
N PRO A 123 -7.95 -10.24 16.53
CA PRO A 123 -8.96 -9.49 17.29
C PRO A 123 -8.47 -8.94 18.62
N PHE A 124 -7.57 -9.64 19.30
CA PHE A 124 -7.02 -9.22 20.59
C PHE A 124 -6.17 -7.95 20.50
N ALA A 125 -5.62 -7.65 19.32
CA ALA A 125 -4.86 -6.42 19.07
C ALA A 125 -5.75 -5.24 18.64
N ILE A 126 -6.91 -5.47 18.02
CA ILE A 126 -7.69 -4.42 17.33
C ILE A 126 -8.13 -3.32 18.30
N VAL A 127 -8.80 -3.69 19.41
CA VAL A 127 -9.34 -2.71 20.36
C VAL A 127 -8.20 -2.02 21.11
N SER A 128 -7.20 -2.78 21.55
CA SER A 128 -6.02 -2.24 22.24
C SER A 128 -5.25 -1.23 21.37
N ALA A 129 -5.02 -1.55 20.10
CA ALA A 129 -4.38 -0.64 19.16
C ALA A 129 -5.25 0.60 18.88
N ALA A 130 -6.58 0.45 18.77
CA ALA A 130 -7.49 1.58 18.60
C ALA A 130 -7.44 2.55 19.79
N LEU A 131 -7.29 2.03 21.01
CA LEU A 131 -7.12 2.84 22.22
C LEU A 131 -5.78 3.59 22.23
N LEU A 132 -4.69 2.95 21.78
CA LEU A 132 -3.39 3.64 21.63
C LEU A 132 -3.49 4.82 20.64
N VAL A 133 -4.19 4.62 19.52
CA VAL A 133 -4.44 5.71 18.54
C VAL A 133 -5.28 6.82 19.18
N ARG A 134 -6.36 6.47 19.88
CA ARG A 134 -7.25 7.43 20.55
C ARG A 134 -6.51 8.26 21.61
N ASP A 135 -5.69 7.60 22.41
CA ASP A 135 -4.90 8.24 23.47
C ASP A 135 -3.66 8.98 22.93
N MET A 136 -3.50 9.04 21.60
CA MET A 136 -2.34 9.63 20.92
C MET A 136 -1.00 9.00 21.36
N ASP A 137 -1.02 7.74 21.82
CA ASP A 137 0.17 6.99 22.21
C ASP A 137 0.81 6.28 21.01
N PHE A 138 1.34 7.09 20.08
CA PHE A 138 1.99 6.60 18.88
C PHE A 138 3.33 5.92 19.16
N LYS A 139 3.95 6.17 20.33
CA LYS A 139 5.13 5.43 20.77
C LYS A 139 4.78 3.98 21.10
N GLY A 140 3.67 3.76 21.81
CA GLY A 140 3.15 2.41 22.06
C GLY A 140 2.78 1.72 20.76
N LEU A 141 2.10 2.42 19.85
CA LEU A 141 1.75 1.87 18.53
C LEU A 141 2.97 1.52 17.67
N PHE A 142 4.07 2.28 17.77
CA PHE A 142 5.35 1.96 17.14
C PHE A 142 5.85 0.57 17.59
N TRP A 143 5.90 0.31 18.90
CA TRP A 143 6.36 -0.98 19.41
C TRP A 143 5.43 -2.14 19.03
N VAL A 144 4.11 -1.90 19.01
CA VAL A 144 3.15 -2.90 18.53
C VAL A 144 3.41 -3.26 17.05
N ASN A 145 3.62 -2.27 16.19
CA ASN A 145 3.78 -2.49 14.75
C ASN A 145 5.21 -2.96 14.39
N ALA A 146 6.23 -2.18 14.75
CA ALA A 146 7.62 -2.48 14.39
C ALA A 146 8.15 -3.72 15.13
N GLY A 147 7.82 -3.88 16.41
CA GLY A 147 8.22 -5.05 17.19
C GLY A 147 7.61 -6.35 16.67
N SER A 148 6.31 -6.35 16.34
CA SER A 148 5.65 -7.52 15.76
C SER A 148 6.15 -7.82 14.33
N ALA A 149 6.39 -6.80 13.53
CA ALA A 149 6.95 -6.97 12.20
C ALA A 149 8.36 -7.56 12.25
N LEU A 150 9.21 -7.07 13.17
CA LEU A 150 10.56 -7.60 13.35
C LEU A 150 10.53 -9.07 13.78
N ALA A 151 9.76 -9.40 14.83
CA ALA A 151 9.66 -10.78 15.33
C ALA A 151 9.14 -11.75 14.26
N GLY A 152 8.08 -11.37 13.53
CA GLY A 152 7.49 -12.23 12.51
C GLY A 152 8.40 -12.41 11.30
N ASN A 153 9.07 -11.35 10.84
CA ASN A 153 9.99 -11.46 9.71
C ASN A 153 11.27 -12.22 10.09
N MET A 154 11.78 -12.06 11.30
CA MET A 154 12.90 -12.89 11.78
C MET A 154 12.52 -14.37 11.85
N ALA A 155 11.33 -14.70 12.39
CA ALA A 155 10.84 -16.06 12.39
C ALA A 155 10.70 -16.63 10.96
N ALA A 156 10.18 -15.83 10.02
CA ALA A 156 10.08 -16.22 8.62
C ALA A 156 11.46 -16.52 8.00
N ILE A 157 12.47 -15.66 8.26
CA ILE A 157 13.84 -15.86 7.77
C ILE A 157 14.45 -17.13 8.37
N MET A 158 14.35 -17.34 9.68
CA MET A 158 14.90 -18.52 10.36
C MET A 158 14.27 -19.82 9.84
N LEU A 159 12.94 -19.86 9.71
CA LEU A 159 12.24 -21.02 9.20
C LEU A 159 12.48 -21.25 7.69
N ALA A 160 12.68 -20.17 6.91
CA ALA A 160 13.09 -20.31 5.51
C ALA A 160 14.51 -20.91 5.40
N TRP A 161 15.42 -20.51 6.28
CA TRP A 161 16.76 -21.11 6.39
C TRP A 161 16.69 -22.61 6.73
N ASP A 162 15.80 -22.99 7.66
CA ASP A 162 15.61 -24.40 8.07
C ASP A 162 14.86 -25.24 6.99
N GLY A 163 14.51 -24.65 5.83
CA GLY A 163 13.92 -25.38 4.71
C GLY A 163 12.41 -25.57 4.77
N TYR A 164 11.68 -24.80 5.60
CA TYR A 164 10.21 -24.88 5.68
C TYR A 164 9.48 -24.35 4.41
N GLY A 165 10.21 -23.85 3.40
CA GLY A 165 9.64 -23.38 2.15
C GLY A 165 8.58 -22.28 2.35
N PRO A 166 7.45 -22.31 1.61
CA PRO A 166 6.41 -21.28 1.71
C PRO A 166 5.74 -21.21 3.08
N ALA A 167 5.78 -22.29 3.87
CA ALA A 167 5.24 -22.31 5.25
C ALA A 167 5.97 -21.35 6.19
N SER A 168 7.25 -21.03 5.92
CA SER A 168 8.02 -20.06 6.69
C SER A 168 7.35 -18.68 6.74
N LEU A 169 6.78 -18.23 5.61
CA LEU A 169 6.05 -16.97 5.53
C LEU A 169 4.74 -17.01 6.34
N ALA A 170 4.02 -18.13 6.30
CA ALA A 170 2.79 -18.32 7.05
C ALA A 170 3.05 -18.37 8.57
N TRP A 171 4.11 -19.05 9.01
CA TRP A 171 4.59 -19.02 10.39
C TRP A 171 5.02 -17.62 10.82
N GLY A 172 5.73 -16.88 9.96
CA GLY A 172 6.07 -15.49 10.21
C GLY A 172 4.84 -14.61 10.45
N ALA A 173 3.77 -14.82 9.66
CA ALA A 173 2.49 -14.12 9.86
C ALA A 173 1.85 -14.50 11.22
N LEU A 174 1.89 -15.77 11.61
CA LEU A 174 1.39 -16.22 12.90
C LEU A 174 2.18 -15.61 14.07
N VAL A 175 3.52 -15.62 14.00
CA VAL A 175 4.37 -14.97 15.03
C VAL A 175 4.09 -13.48 15.10
N THR A 176 3.93 -12.82 13.94
CA THR A 176 3.52 -11.40 13.91
C THR A 176 2.21 -11.17 14.66
N ALA A 177 1.21 -12.03 14.46
CA ALA A 177 -0.09 -11.92 15.13
C ALA A 177 0.02 -12.18 16.65
N ILE A 178 0.82 -13.17 17.08
CA ILE A 178 1.09 -13.47 18.49
C ILE A 178 1.73 -12.27 19.19
N VAL A 179 2.84 -11.77 18.63
CA VAL A 179 3.58 -10.66 19.23
C VAL A 179 2.75 -9.39 19.23
N ARG A 180 2.03 -9.11 18.13
CA ARG A 180 1.15 -7.95 18.03
C ARG A 180 0.05 -7.97 19.07
N ALA A 181 -0.63 -9.10 19.23
CA ALA A 181 -1.66 -9.28 20.25
C ALA A 181 -1.08 -9.15 21.66
N GLY A 182 0.04 -9.82 21.93
CA GLY A 182 0.71 -9.78 23.24
C GLY A 182 1.16 -8.38 23.63
N VAL A 183 1.87 -7.68 22.76
CA VAL A 183 2.37 -6.31 23.02
C VAL A 183 1.20 -5.32 23.15
N ALA A 184 0.18 -5.40 22.28
CA ALA A 184 -0.97 -4.54 22.34
C ALA A 184 -1.75 -4.72 23.66
N GLN A 185 -1.99 -5.97 24.08
CA GLN A 185 -2.66 -6.29 25.33
C GLN A 185 -1.82 -5.92 26.56
N ALA A 186 -0.51 -6.09 26.52
CA ALA A 186 0.37 -5.67 27.62
C ALA A 186 0.35 -4.14 27.82
N MET A 187 0.25 -3.37 26.73
CA MET A 187 0.19 -1.89 26.80
C MET A 187 -1.20 -1.37 27.17
N ARG A 188 -2.24 -1.95 26.64
CA ARG A 188 -3.65 -1.57 26.86
C ARG A 188 -4.51 -2.82 27.01
N PRO A 189 -4.55 -3.43 28.21
CA PRO A 189 -5.31 -4.66 28.43
C PRO A 189 -6.81 -4.39 28.27
N VAL A 190 -7.45 -5.18 27.41
CA VAL A 190 -8.89 -5.15 27.18
C VAL A 190 -9.42 -6.57 27.30
N LEU A 191 -10.25 -6.80 28.29
CA LEU A 191 -10.92 -8.08 28.51
C LEU A 191 -12.25 -8.09 27.77
N ALA A 192 -12.50 -9.17 27.03
CA ALA A 192 -13.78 -9.41 26.38
C ALA A 192 -14.88 -9.64 27.43
N ARG A 193 -16.08 -9.18 27.13
CA ARG A 193 -17.26 -9.37 27.99
C ARG A 193 -18.07 -10.57 27.47
N LEU A 194 -18.31 -11.57 28.30
CA LEU A 194 -19.02 -12.79 27.92
C LEU A 194 -20.45 -12.55 27.39
N ARG A 195 -21.11 -11.49 27.84
CA ARG A 195 -22.45 -11.11 27.38
C ARG A 195 -22.44 -9.65 26.88
N PRO A 196 -22.17 -9.44 25.60
CA PRO A 196 -22.09 -8.10 25.03
C PRO A 196 -23.47 -7.42 24.98
N ARG A 197 -23.51 -6.12 25.24
CA ARG A 197 -24.74 -5.33 25.27
C ARG A 197 -25.09 -4.85 23.86
N ARG A 198 -26.23 -5.30 23.32
CA ARG A 198 -26.70 -4.92 21.96
C ARG A 198 -26.77 -3.42 21.73
N ALA A 199 -27.19 -2.64 22.75
CA ALA A 199 -27.26 -1.19 22.65
C ALA A 199 -25.90 -0.51 22.39
N ILE A 200 -24.80 -1.11 22.82
CA ILE A 200 -23.42 -0.60 22.61
C ILE A 200 -22.90 -1.05 21.24
N ILE A 201 -23.24 -2.26 20.79
CA ILE A 201 -22.74 -2.83 19.54
C ILE A 201 -23.51 -2.29 18.31
N ALA A 202 -24.80 -2.01 18.44
CA ALA A 202 -25.63 -1.59 17.32
C ALA A 202 -25.13 -0.33 16.58
N PRO A 203 -24.66 0.75 17.25
CA PRO A 203 -24.07 1.89 16.57
C PRO A 203 -22.80 1.55 15.79
N LEU A 204 -21.94 0.68 16.32
CA LEU A 204 -20.75 0.21 15.65
C LEU A 204 -21.07 -0.61 14.40
N LEU A 205 -22.02 -1.53 14.47
CA LEU A 205 -22.47 -2.32 13.31
C LEU A 205 -23.08 -1.44 12.22
N ARG A 206 -23.87 -0.43 12.60
CA ARG A 206 -24.45 0.53 11.64
C ARG A 206 -23.37 1.40 10.97
N PHE A 207 -22.38 1.85 11.72
CA PHE A 207 -21.23 2.56 11.18
C PHE A 207 -20.39 1.66 10.28
N GLY A 208 -20.10 0.43 10.74
CA GLY A 208 -19.31 -0.55 10.04
C GLY A 208 -19.90 -0.99 8.71
N SER A 209 -21.23 -1.20 8.64
CA SER A 209 -21.90 -1.60 7.39
C SER A 209 -21.74 -0.57 6.27
N SER A 210 -21.75 0.72 6.60
CA SER A 210 -21.55 1.80 5.63
C SER A 210 -20.11 1.90 5.13
N SER A 211 -19.13 1.67 6.01
CA SER A 211 -17.70 1.69 5.67
C SER A 211 -17.26 0.40 4.96
N PHE A 212 -17.93 -0.71 5.24
CA PHE A 212 -17.60 -2.03 4.72
C PHE A 212 -17.63 -2.09 3.19
N LEU A 213 -18.66 -1.52 2.57
CA LEU A 213 -18.81 -1.60 1.11
C LEU A 213 -17.66 -0.94 0.35
N ILE A 214 -17.16 0.19 0.85
CA ILE A 214 -16.01 0.90 0.27
C ILE A 214 -14.73 0.09 0.47
N SER A 215 -14.50 -0.38 1.70
CA SER A 215 -13.32 -1.20 2.03
C SER A 215 -13.32 -2.53 1.28
N ALA A 216 -14.48 -3.16 1.12
CA ALA A 216 -14.64 -4.40 0.38
C ALA A 216 -14.31 -4.23 -1.11
N SER A 217 -14.84 -3.20 -1.76
CA SER A 217 -14.53 -2.93 -3.17
C SER A 217 -13.04 -2.72 -3.38
N ALA A 218 -12.40 -1.88 -2.56
CA ALA A 218 -10.96 -1.61 -2.64
C ALA A 218 -10.11 -2.88 -2.43
N ALA A 219 -10.48 -3.70 -1.44
CA ALA A 219 -9.73 -4.93 -1.15
C ALA A 219 -9.94 -6.00 -2.24
N ILE A 220 -11.15 -6.11 -2.80
CA ILE A 220 -11.41 -6.97 -3.97
C ILE A 220 -10.52 -6.54 -5.14
N GLY A 221 -10.49 -5.24 -5.48
CA GLY A 221 -9.66 -4.73 -6.55
C GLY A 221 -8.17 -5.04 -6.38
N GLN A 222 -7.66 -4.94 -5.14
CA GLN A 222 -6.25 -5.19 -4.86
C GLN A 222 -5.89 -6.68 -4.76
N ARG A 223 -6.73 -7.52 -4.13
CA ARG A 223 -6.42 -8.92 -3.83
C ARG A 223 -6.85 -9.89 -4.92
N SER A 224 -7.84 -9.53 -5.74
CA SER A 224 -8.24 -10.35 -6.88
C SER A 224 -7.11 -10.61 -7.88
N GLN A 225 -6.10 -9.74 -7.94
CA GLN A 225 -4.97 -9.90 -8.84
C GLN A 225 -4.20 -11.20 -8.58
N ASP A 226 -3.80 -11.44 -7.33
CA ASP A 226 -3.08 -12.67 -6.95
C ASP A 226 -3.97 -13.92 -7.11
N LEU A 227 -5.28 -13.77 -6.87
CA LEU A 227 -6.24 -14.87 -7.00
C LEU A 227 -6.49 -15.25 -8.47
N ILE A 228 -6.67 -14.26 -9.35
CA ILE A 228 -6.92 -14.48 -10.78
C ILE A 228 -5.68 -15.07 -11.46
N VAL A 229 -4.51 -14.45 -11.25
CA VAL A 229 -3.25 -14.94 -11.79
C VAL A 229 -2.94 -16.33 -11.25
N GLY A 230 -3.18 -16.56 -9.96
CA GLY A 230 -2.98 -17.87 -9.33
C GLY A 230 -3.86 -18.97 -9.92
N ARG A 231 -5.13 -18.69 -10.22
CA ARG A 231 -6.05 -19.67 -10.81
C ARG A 231 -5.76 -19.96 -12.28
N LEU A 232 -5.39 -18.95 -13.06
CA LEU A 232 -5.23 -19.07 -14.50
C LEU A 232 -3.80 -19.45 -14.92
N LEU A 233 -2.79 -19.01 -14.18
CA LEU A 233 -1.38 -19.15 -14.55
C LEU A 233 -0.53 -19.89 -13.50
N GLY A 234 -1.11 -20.25 -12.36
CA GLY A 234 -0.47 -21.01 -11.29
C GLY A 234 0.42 -20.21 -10.34
N ALA A 235 0.98 -20.91 -9.35
CA ALA A 235 1.73 -20.31 -8.26
C ALA A 235 3.01 -19.61 -8.72
N PHE A 236 3.77 -20.17 -9.65
CA PHE A 236 5.01 -19.58 -10.16
C PHE A 236 4.75 -18.18 -10.77
N ALA A 237 3.76 -18.07 -11.65
CA ALA A 237 3.37 -16.81 -12.27
C ALA A 237 2.89 -15.78 -11.24
N THR A 238 2.12 -16.25 -10.24
CA THR A 238 1.66 -15.37 -9.13
C THR A 238 2.82 -14.83 -8.32
N GLY A 239 3.84 -15.64 -8.05
CA GLY A 239 5.03 -15.18 -7.33
C GLY A 239 5.77 -14.07 -8.06
N LEU A 240 5.96 -14.19 -9.36
CA LEU A 240 6.56 -13.15 -10.19
C LEU A 240 5.69 -11.88 -10.22
N PHE A 241 4.39 -12.04 -10.46
CA PHE A 241 3.45 -10.94 -10.59
C PHE A 241 3.29 -10.16 -9.27
N SER A 242 3.13 -10.87 -8.15
CA SER A 242 2.99 -10.25 -6.83
C SER A 242 4.26 -9.49 -6.41
N ARG A 243 5.45 -9.99 -6.76
CA ARG A 243 6.72 -9.27 -6.49
C ARG A 243 6.85 -8.00 -7.32
N ALA A 244 6.51 -8.04 -8.60
CA ALA A 244 6.49 -6.84 -9.44
C ALA A 244 5.52 -5.79 -8.88
N GLY A 245 4.30 -6.21 -8.55
CA GLY A 245 3.29 -5.34 -7.93
C GLY A 245 3.73 -4.77 -6.58
N ALA A 246 4.35 -5.59 -5.71
CA ALA A 246 4.82 -5.15 -4.42
C ALA A 246 5.91 -4.08 -4.51
N LEU A 247 6.91 -4.24 -5.40
CA LEU A 247 7.97 -3.23 -5.61
C LEU A 247 7.40 -1.89 -6.08
N ALA A 248 6.52 -1.91 -7.08
CA ALA A 248 5.90 -0.70 -7.60
C ALA A 248 5.02 -0.01 -6.54
N ALA A 249 4.17 -0.77 -5.84
CA ALA A 249 3.30 -0.24 -4.79
C ALA A 249 4.10 0.32 -3.59
N GLN A 250 5.20 -0.32 -3.22
CA GLN A 250 6.07 0.14 -2.14
C GLN A 250 6.70 1.49 -2.46
N LEU A 251 7.23 1.67 -3.66
CA LEU A 251 7.81 2.94 -4.10
C LEU A 251 6.73 4.03 -4.19
N SER A 252 5.58 3.72 -4.78
CA SER A 252 4.42 4.63 -4.86
C SER A 252 3.98 5.09 -3.48
N THR A 253 3.87 4.18 -2.51
CA THR A 253 3.45 4.48 -1.14
C THR A 253 4.44 5.40 -0.42
N LEU A 254 5.74 5.21 -0.60
CA LEU A 254 6.77 6.06 -0.01
C LEU A 254 6.64 7.51 -0.48
N VAL A 255 6.43 7.72 -1.78
CA VAL A 255 6.29 9.06 -2.38
C VAL A 255 4.95 9.68 -2.01
N THR A 256 3.85 8.97 -2.23
CA THR A 256 2.48 9.49 -2.04
C THR A 256 2.14 9.71 -0.56
N GLY A 257 2.65 8.88 0.34
CA GLY A 257 2.39 8.99 1.78
C GLY A 257 2.87 10.31 2.37
N ALA A 258 4.03 10.79 1.95
CA ALA A 258 4.57 12.08 2.37
C ALA A 258 3.69 13.25 1.90
N ILE A 259 3.16 13.18 0.68
CA ILE A 259 2.32 14.21 0.08
C ILE A 259 0.95 14.26 0.75
N ASN A 260 0.27 13.12 0.88
CA ASN A 260 -1.08 13.06 1.42
C ASN A 260 -1.18 13.52 2.87
N SER A 261 -0.15 13.30 3.68
CA SER A 261 -0.11 13.73 5.10
C SER A 261 -0.19 15.26 5.27
N VAL A 262 0.28 16.01 4.28
CA VAL A 262 0.29 17.49 4.28
C VAL A 262 -0.98 18.06 3.65
N PHE A 263 -1.40 17.51 2.53
CA PHE A 263 -2.46 18.10 1.71
C PHE A 263 -3.87 17.82 2.24
N TYR A 264 -4.16 16.63 2.75
CA TYR A 264 -5.51 16.30 3.22
C TYR A 264 -6.06 17.25 4.31
N PRO A 265 -5.29 17.58 5.39
CA PRO A 265 -5.74 18.55 6.37
C PRO A 265 -5.91 19.97 5.81
N ALA A 266 -5.12 20.34 4.80
CA ALA A 266 -5.25 21.62 4.13
C ALA A 266 -6.56 21.73 3.34
N PHE A 267 -6.95 20.64 2.64
CA PHE A 267 -8.23 20.55 1.93
C PHE A 267 -9.43 20.65 2.89
N ALA A 268 -9.37 19.96 4.04
CA ALA A 268 -10.45 20.02 5.03
C ALA A 268 -10.67 21.46 5.52
N ARG A 269 -9.59 22.18 5.87
CA ARG A 269 -9.66 23.59 6.30
C ARG A 269 -10.23 24.52 5.22
N LYS A 270 -9.80 24.36 3.96
CA LYS A 270 -10.30 25.17 2.86
C LYS A 270 -11.79 24.92 2.58
N ARG A 271 -12.22 23.67 2.62
CA ARG A 271 -13.64 23.32 2.54
C ARG A 271 -14.44 24.00 3.64
N ASP A 272 -13.98 23.93 4.91
CA ASP A 272 -14.65 24.51 6.05
C ASP A 272 -14.73 26.06 5.98
N ALA A 273 -13.76 26.68 5.31
CA ALA A 273 -13.73 28.11 4.99
C ALA A 273 -14.59 28.48 3.77
N GLY A 274 -15.18 27.51 3.05
CA GLY A 274 -15.94 27.75 1.83
C GLY A 274 -15.08 28.16 0.62
N GLU A 275 -13.75 27.93 0.67
CA GLU A 275 -12.83 28.28 -0.40
C GLU A 275 -12.89 27.23 -1.53
N PRO A 276 -12.66 27.64 -2.81
CA PRO A 276 -12.59 26.72 -3.93
C PRO A 276 -11.39 25.77 -3.81
N LEU A 277 -11.63 24.48 -4.10
CA LEU A 277 -10.61 23.43 -4.01
C LEU A 277 -9.86 23.16 -5.31
N THR A 278 -10.26 23.82 -6.42
CA THR A 278 -9.74 23.60 -7.77
C THR A 278 -8.23 23.84 -7.87
N GLU A 279 -7.76 25.03 -7.48
CA GLU A 279 -6.32 25.36 -7.56
C GLU A 279 -5.46 24.53 -6.59
N PRO A 280 -5.85 24.34 -5.31
CA PRO A 280 -5.13 23.42 -4.43
C PRO A 280 -5.04 22.01 -4.96
N TYR A 281 -6.10 21.50 -5.61
CA TYR A 281 -6.09 20.17 -6.19
C TYR A 281 -5.15 20.05 -7.37
N LEU A 282 -5.15 21.02 -8.30
CA LEU A 282 -4.21 21.06 -9.42
C LEU A 282 -2.76 21.12 -8.95
N HIS A 283 -2.49 21.88 -7.87
CA HIS A 283 -1.16 21.95 -7.27
C HIS A 283 -0.73 20.61 -6.64
N LEU A 284 -1.62 19.97 -5.86
CA LEU A 284 -1.39 18.62 -5.31
C LEU A 284 -1.09 17.62 -6.44
N MET A 285 -1.92 17.61 -7.48
CA MET A 285 -1.77 16.72 -8.62
C MET A 285 -0.43 16.93 -9.32
N ALA A 286 -0.03 18.19 -9.52
CA ALA A 286 1.26 18.53 -10.10
C ALA A 286 2.42 18.00 -9.23
N CYS A 287 2.43 18.25 -7.93
CA CYS A 287 3.47 17.75 -7.02
C CYS A 287 3.53 16.22 -7.01
N ASN A 288 2.36 15.58 -6.96
CA ASN A 288 2.26 14.11 -6.93
C ASN A 288 2.77 13.47 -8.23
N THR A 289 2.34 13.98 -9.39
CA THR A 289 2.77 13.45 -10.69
C THR A 289 4.24 13.74 -10.97
N ALA A 290 4.77 14.92 -10.63
CA ALA A 290 6.17 15.25 -10.83
C ALA A 290 7.12 14.27 -10.13
N LEU A 291 6.79 13.88 -8.88
CA LEU A 291 7.62 12.97 -8.08
C LEU A 291 7.38 11.51 -8.46
N ASN A 292 6.11 11.07 -8.49
CA ASN A 292 5.78 9.67 -8.75
C ASN A 292 6.12 9.23 -10.16
N TRP A 293 5.86 10.07 -11.19
CA TRP A 293 6.18 9.67 -12.57
C TRP A 293 7.67 9.55 -12.79
N ALA A 294 8.48 10.44 -12.22
CA ALA A 294 9.94 10.30 -12.25
C ALA A 294 10.42 9.03 -11.53
N ALA A 295 9.85 8.72 -10.35
CA ALA A 295 10.18 7.52 -9.59
C ALA A 295 9.76 6.23 -10.31
N MET A 296 8.54 6.17 -10.86
CA MET A 296 8.02 4.99 -11.58
C MET A 296 8.74 4.77 -12.91
N CYS A 297 9.02 5.84 -13.66
CA CYS A 297 9.81 5.76 -14.88
C CYS A 297 11.23 5.27 -14.59
N GLY A 298 11.86 5.79 -13.52
CA GLY A 298 13.16 5.29 -13.03
C GLY A 298 13.13 3.83 -12.64
N LEU A 299 12.05 3.38 -11.96
CA LEU A 299 11.84 1.98 -11.60
C LEU A 299 11.68 1.09 -12.84
N ALA A 300 10.95 1.56 -13.86
CA ALA A 300 10.77 0.84 -15.11
C ALA A 300 12.10 0.66 -15.85
N VAL A 301 12.90 1.72 -15.95
CA VAL A 301 14.24 1.67 -16.58
C VAL A 301 15.21 0.79 -15.80
N ALA A 302 15.14 0.83 -14.45
CA ALA A 302 15.98 0.03 -13.57
C ALA A 302 15.47 -1.41 -13.36
N ALA A 303 14.35 -1.83 -13.96
CA ALA A 303 13.66 -3.08 -13.61
C ALA A 303 14.59 -4.30 -13.66
N GLU A 304 15.34 -4.49 -14.74
CA GLU A 304 16.23 -5.64 -14.89
C GLU A 304 17.40 -5.62 -13.90
N PRO A 305 18.25 -4.59 -13.82
CA PRO A 305 19.36 -4.56 -12.87
C PRO A 305 18.90 -4.54 -11.41
N LEU A 306 17.77 -3.93 -11.12
CA LEU A 306 17.22 -3.89 -9.77
C LEU A 306 16.73 -5.28 -9.32
N VAL A 307 16.00 -6.01 -10.16
CA VAL A 307 15.54 -7.37 -9.86
C VAL A 307 16.73 -8.31 -9.67
N ARG A 308 17.73 -8.25 -10.55
CA ARG A 308 18.96 -9.04 -10.44
C ARG A 308 19.70 -8.73 -9.13
N LEU A 309 19.80 -7.46 -8.76
CA LEU A 309 20.47 -7.03 -7.54
C LEU A 309 19.72 -7.47 -6.29
N LEU A 310 18.40 -7.30 -6.25
CA LEU A 310 17.59 -7.58 -5.06
C LEU A 310 17.30 -9.07 -4.90
N TYR A 311 16.87 -9.74 -5.97
CA TYR A 311 16.32 -11.10 -5.88
C TYR A 311 17.18 -12.17 -6.56
N GLY A 312 18.10 -11.78 -7.46
CA GLY A 312 18.97 -12.71 -8.19
C GLY A 312 18.34 -13.26 -9.47
N GLU A 313 19.08 -14.17 -10.14
CA GLU A 313 18.75 -14.69 -11.47
C GLU A 313 17.43 -15.48 -11.53
N ASN A 314 17.09 -16.21 -10.46
CA ASN A 314 15.86 -17.00 -10.40
C ASN A 314 14.58 -16.14 -10.50
N TRP A 315 14.69 -14.84 -10.28
CA TRP A 315 13.60 -13.88 -10.27
C TRP A 315 13.56 -12.97 -11.51
N MET A 316 14.39 -13.24 -12.52
CA MET A 316 14.48 -12.34 -13.68
C MET A 316 13.16 -12.19 -14.45
N GLY A 317 12.26 -13.17 -14.35
CA GLY A 317 10.89 -13.05 -14.88
C GLY A 317 10.07 -11.90 -14.26
N VAL A 318 10.49 -11.33 -13.10
CA VAL A 318 9.86 -10.15 -12.49
C VAL A 318 10.15 -8.88 -13.30
N ALA A 319 11.32 -8.78 -13.97
CA ALA A 319 11.76 -7.54 -14.61
C ALA A 319 10.79 -7.00 -15.67
N PRO A 320 10.33 -7.80 -16.68
CA PRO A 320 9.35 -7.31 -17.65
C PRO A 320 8.00 -6.97 -17.02
N LEU A 321 7.58 -7.71 -15.98
CA LEU A 321 6.34 -7.45 -15.28
C LEU A 321 6.43 -6.15 -14.46
N LEU A 322 7.59 -5.88 -13.84
CA LEU A 322 7.86 -4.67 -13.09
C LEU A 322 7.85 -3.44 -14.00
N PHE A 323 8.42 -3.55 -15.20
CA PHE A 323 8.38 -2.49 -16.19
C PHE A 323 6.92 -2.04 -16.48
N TRP A 324 6.06 -3.00 -16.89
CA TRP A 324 4.67 -2.69 -17.21
C TRP A 324 3.86 -2.24 -15.98
N THR A 325 4.13 -2.84 -14.82
CA THR A 325 3.47 -2.45 -13.57
C THR A 325 3.84 -1.02 -13.17
N ALA A 326 5.10 -0.64 -13.28
CA ALA A 326 5.55 0.73 -12.97
C ALA A 326 4.91 1.76 -13.92
N ILE A 327 4.80 1.46 -15.22
CA ILE A 327 4.09 2.32 -16.17
C ILE A 327 2.60 2.43 -15.80
N GLY A 328 1.96 1.32 -15.42
CA GLY A 328 0.56 1.33 -14.94
C GLY A 328 0.36 2.19 -13.69
N GLU A 329 1.29 2.12 -12.73
CA GLU A 329 1.23 2.93 -11.51
C GLU A 329 1.27 4.45 -11.78
N MET A 330 1.92 4.90 -12.84
CA MET A 330 1.89 6.32 -13.24
C MET A 330 0.47 6.83 -13.47
N LEU A 331 -0.43 5.98 -13.96
CA LEU A 331 -1.82 6.32 -14.19
C LEU A 331 -2.62 6.36 -12.88
N PHE A 332 -2.39 5.41 -11.97
CA PHE A 332 -3.08 5.37 -10.66
C PHE A 332 -2.70 6.52 -9.73
N VAL A 333 -1.51 7.07 -9.85
CA VAL A 333 -1.10 8.24 -9.08
C VAL A 333 -1.47 9.58 -9.73
N ALA A 334 -1.99 9.57 -10.97
CA ALA A 334 -2.33 10.78 -11.72
C ALA A 334 -3.51 11.57 -11.11
N MET A 335 -4.39 10.89 -10.35
CA MET A 335 -5.53 11.50 -9.65
C MET A 335 -5.40 11.26 -8.13
N PRO A 336 -4.60 12.07 -7.40
CA PRO A 336 -4.41 11.89 -5.97
C PRO A 336 -5.69 12.18 -5.19
N LEU A 337 -5.82 11.59 -3.98
CA LEU A 337 -6.97 11.75 -3.09
C LEU A 337 -8.33 11.47 -3.75
N GLN A 338 -8.36 10.59 -4.77
CA GLN A 338 -9.57 10.27 -5.55
C GLN A 338 -10.72 9.70 -4.72
N MET A 339 -10.44 9.11 -3.57
CA MET A 339 -11.46 8.66 -2.61
C MET A 339 -11.74 9.71 -1.54
N ASP A 340 -10.69 10.39 -1.06
CA ASP A 340 -10.78 11.28 0.08
C ASP A 340 -11.55 12.56 -0.24
N ILE A 341 -11.33 13.17 -1.42
CA ILE A 341 -12.01 14.39 -1.83
C ILE A 341 -13.53 14.18 -1.97
N PRO A 342 -14.04 13.15 -2.65
CA PRO A 342 -15.50 12.88 -2.68
C PRO A 342 -16.10 12.62 -1.30
N ILE A 343 -15.38 11.92 -0.42
CA ILE A 343 -15.81 11.70 0.97
C ILE A 343 -15.90 13.05 1.71
N LEU A 344 -14.86 13.87 1.57
CA LEU A 344 -14.80 15.21 2.15
C LEU A 344 -15.98 16.10 1.71
N LEU A 345 -16.40 15.96 0.45
CA LEU A 345 -17.52 16.72 -0.15
C LEU A 345 -18.88 16.04 0.00
N GLY A 346 -18.99 14.97 0.81
CA GLY A 346 -20.24 14.26 1.08
C GLY A 346 -20.79 13.44 -0.10
N ARG A 347 -19.97 13.14 -1.10
CA ARG A 347 -20.37 12.36 -2.30
C ARG A 347 -20.12 10.87 -2.17
N ILE A 348 -20.22 10.32 -0.97
CA ILE A 348 -19.92 8.90 -0.66
C ILE A 348 -20.76 7.94 -1.52
N ARG A 349 -22.04 8.22 -1.72
CA ARG A 349 -22.94 7.33 -2.49
C ARG A 349 -22.51 7.20 -3.96
N THR A 350 -22.11 8.30 -4.58
CA THR A 350 -21.58 8.29 -5.96
C THR A 350 -20.24 7.55 -6.02
N LEU A 351 -19.36 7.80 -5.04
CA LEU A 351 -18.07 7.12 -4.94
C LEU A 351 -18.20 5.60 -4.87
N VAL A 352 -19.19 5.07 -4.13
CA VAL A 352 -19.43 3.62 -4.04
C VAL A 352 -19.72 3.03 -5.43
N TRP A 353 -20.58 3.68 -6.24
CA TRP A 353 -20.88 3.19 -7.59
C TRP A 353 -19.68 3.30 -8.54
N VAL A 354 -18.90 4.37 -8.43
CA VAL A 354 -17.65 4.55 -9.19
C VAL A 354 -16.65 3.44 -8.84
N ASN A 355 -16.45 3.17 -7.55
CA ASN A 355 -15.56 2.09 -7.08
C ASN A 355 -16.03 0.70 -7.53
N LEU A 356 -17.33 0.45 -7.49
CA LEU A 356 -17.87 -0.84 -7.92
C LEU A 356 -17.63 -1.06 -9.42
N GLY A 357 -17.88 -0.04 -10.23
CA GLY A 357 -17.66 -0.08 -11.68
C GLY A 357 -16.18 -0.26 -12.03
N GLU A 358 -15.28 0.47 -11.37
CA GLU A 358 -13.84 0.35 -11.61
C GLU A 358 -13.29 -1.01 -11.14
N THR A 359 -13.75 -1.52 -9.99
CA THR A 359 -13.36 -2.86 -9.50
C THR A 359 -13.79 -3.96 -10.49
N LEU A 360 -15.00 -3.86 -11.03
CA LEU A 360 -15.47 -4.80 -12.04
C LEU A 360 -14.63 -4.74 -13.30
N ALA A 361 -14.30 -3.53 -13.77
CA ALA A 361 -13.41 -3.34 -14.91
C ALA A 361 -12.02 -3.92 -14.64
N ALA A 362 -11.43 -3.67 -13.46
CA ALA A 362 -10.13 -4.21 -13.05
C ALA A 362 -10.09 -5.74 -13.13
N VAL A 363 -11.07 -6.39 -12.49
CA VAL A 363 -11.20 -7.85 -12.44
C VAL A 363 -11.38 -8.43 -13.84
N THR A 364 -12.27 -7.83 -14.65
CA THR A 364 -12.57 -8.33 -16.00
C THR A 364 -11.36 -8.18 -16.93
N ILE A 365 -10.73 -7.00 -16.97
CA ILE A 365 -9.57 -6.75 -17.82
C ILE A 365 -8.41 -7.68 -17.45
N LEU A 366 -8.15 -7.85 -16.16
CA LEU A 366 -7.08 -8.74 -15.70
C LEU A 366 -7.40 -10.21 -16.00
N ALA A 367 -8.64 -10.67 -15.78
CA ALA A 367 -9.03 -12.06 -16.06
C ALA A 367 -8.88 -12.41 -17.54
N VAL A 368 -9.30 -11.51 -18.44
CA VAL A 368 -9.14 -11.71 -19.89
C VAL A 368 -7.66 -11.73 -20.28
N ALA A 369 -6.86 -10.81 -19.74
CA ALA A 369 -5.44 -10.75 -20.05
C ALA A 369 -4.65 -11.93 -19.47
N ALA A 370 -4.95 -12.36 -18.25
CA ALA A 370 -4.31 -13.51 -17.62
C ALA A 370 -4.67 -14.83 -18.32
N ALA A 371 -5.81 -14.93 -18.97
CA ALA A 371 -6.15 -16.09 -19.82
C ALA A 371 -5.27 -16.20 -21.08
N ILE A 372 -4.57 -15.12 -21.48
CA ILE A 372 -3.68 -15.09 -22.63
C ILE A 372 -2.23 -15.41 -22.20
N SER A 373 -1.67 -14.61 -21.29
CA SER A 373 -0.31 -14.79 -20.77
C SER A 373 -0.04 -13.95 -19.53
N LEU A 374 1.07 -14.27 -18.83
CA LEU A 374 1.53 -13.49 -17.68
C LEU A 374 1.97 -12.07 -18.08
N GLU A 375 2.60 -11.92 -19.24
CA GLU A 375 2.99 -10.61 -19.77
C GLU A 375 1.76 -9.79 -20.15
N ALA A 376 0.76 -10.39 -20.79
CA ALA A 376 -0.51 -9.73 -21.07
C ALA A 376 -1.20 -9.25 -19.78
N ALA A 377 -1.15 -10.05 -18.70
CA ALA A 377 -1.64 -9.65 -17.39
C ALA A 377 -0.90 -8.41 -16.85
N ALA A 378 0.42 -8.29 -17.03
CA ALA A 378 1.17 -7.11 -16.63
C ALA A 378 0.84 -5.89 -17.50
N ILE A 379 0.76 -6.06 -18.82
CA ILE A 379 0.36 -4.98 -19.77
C ILE A 379 -1.05 -4.51 -19.48
N SER A 380 -1.95 -5.40 -19.08
CA SER A 380 -3.33 -5.06 -18.75
C SER A 380 -3.46 -4.04 -17.61
N ARG A 381 -2.45 -3.93 -16.73
CA ARG A 381 -2.40 -2.87 -15.70
C ARG A 381 -2.35 -1.49 -16.32
N VAL A 382 -1.66 -1.32 -17.45
CA VAL A 382 -1.63 -0.04 -18.17
C VAL A 382 -3.00 0.23 -18.79
N GLY A 383 -3.60 -0.76 -19.46
CA GLY A 383 -4.95 -0.64 -20.04
C GLY A 383 -6.00 -0.31 -18.97
N TYR A 384 -6.00 -1.06 -17.86
CA TYR A 384 -6.87 -0.77 -16.72
C TYR A 384 -6.57 0.60 -16.10
N GLY A 385 -5.29 0.98 -16.00
CA GLY A 385 -4.89 2.30 -15.52
C GLY A 385 -5.51 3.44 -16.31
N PHE A 386 -5.59 3.34 -17.64
CA PHE A 386 -6.31 4.30 -18.49
C PHE A 386 -7.81 4.33 -18.20
N VAL A 387 -8.46 3.19 -18.04
CA VAL A 387 -9.87 3.10 -17.68
C VAL A 387 -10.11 3.76 -16.33
N TRP A 388 -9.31 3.41 -15.33
CA TRP A 388 -9.35 3.97 -13.99
C TRP A 388 -9.15 5.50 -14.01
N TRP A 389 -8.12 5.96 -14.71
CA TRP A 389 -7.85 7.39 -14.88
C TRP A 389 -9.04 8.11 -15.51
N ALA A 390 -9.60 7.57 -16.58
CA ALA A 390 -10.74 8.19 -17.28
C ALA A 390 -11.97 8.31 -16.37
N ILE A 391 -12.27 7.27 -15.59
CA ILE A 391 -13.37 7.25 -14.64
C ILE A 391 -13.18 8.33 -13.57
N TYR A 392 -12.04 8.35 -12.89
CA TYR A 392 -11.79 9.30 -11.81
C TYR A 392 -11.54 10.72 -12.33
N ALA A 393 -10.89 10.88 -13.50
CA ALA A 393 -10.75 12.17 -14.13
C ALA A 393 -12.12 12.80 -14.48
N ALA A 394 -13.03 12.02 -15.08
CA ALA A 394 -14.38 12.48 -15.36
C ALA A 394 -15.17 12.82 -14.08
N PHE A 395 -15.01 12.02 -13.05
CA PHE A 395 -15.71 12.22 -11.75
C PHE A 395 -15.19 13.48 -11.04
N LEU A 396 -13.87 13.60 -10.84
CA LEU A 396 -13.26 14.71 -10.11
C LEU A 396 -13.31 16.02 -10.91
N THR A 397 -13.21 15.98 -12.23
CA THR A 397 -13.35 17.17 -13.09
C THR A 397 -14.74 17.78 -12.94
N ARG A 398 -15.79 16.96 -12.90
CA ARG A 398 -17.15 17.45 -12.65
C ARG A 398 -17.33 17.94 -11.22
N LEU A 399 -16.73 17.25 -10.23
CA LEU A 399 -16.89 17.57 -8.82
C LEU A 399 -16.19 18.87 -8.41
N LEU A 400 -14.98 19.11 -8.94
CA LEU A 400 -14.11 20.23 -8.60
C LEU A 400 -14.05 21.32 -9.69
N ALA A 401 -14.82 21.17 -10.78
CA ALA A 401 -14.78 22.05 -11.97
C ALA A 401 -13.35 22.24 -12.52
N LEU A 402 -12.59 21.12 -12.65
CA LEU A 402 -11.20 21.19 -13.10
C LEU A 402 -11.10 21.54 -14.58
N PRO A 403 -10.25 22.50 -14.99
CA PRO A 403 -10.03 22.82 -16.40
C PRO A 403 -9.21 21.73 -17.09
N VAL A 404 -9.84 20.95 -17.95
CA VAL A 404 -9.23 19.78 -18.64
C VAL A 404 -7.91 20.13 -19.34
N ARG A 405 -7.83 21.32 -19.95
CA ARG A 405 -6.59 21.79 -20.61
C ARG A 405 -5.42 21.87 -19.63
N ARG A 406 -5.66 22.34 -18.39
CA ARG A 406 -4.61 22.42 -17.36
C ARG A 406 -4.16 21.04 -16.88
N LEU A 407 -5.09 20.05 -16.78
CA LEU A 407 -4.74 18.68 -16.46
C LEU A 407 -3.70 18.12 -17.46
N PHE A 408 -4.00 18.22 -18.76
CA PHE A 408 -3.08 17.74 -19.80
C PHE A 408 -1.77 18.54 -19.85
N THR A 409 -1.79 19.84 -19.55
CA THR A 409 -0.56 20.63 -19.45
C THR A 409 0.33 20.12 -18.32
N ILE A 410 -0.24 19.87 -17.12
CA ILE A 410 0.51 19.32 -15.97
C ILE A 410 1.07 17.94 -16.31
N TYR A 411 0.27 17.06 -16.93
CA TYR A 411 0.75 15.73 -17.33
C TYR A 411 1.88 15.80 -18.37
N GLY A 412 1.76 16.66 -19.37
CA GLY A 412 2.84 16.87 -20.34
C GLY A 412 4.13 17.37 -19.70
N GLN A 413 4.04 18.33 -18.79
CA GLN A 413 5.19 18.83 -18.04
C GLN A 413 5.79 17.74 -17.13
N SER A 414 4.96 16.96 -16.41
CA SER A 414 5.39 15.86 -15.56
C SER A 414 6.08 14.75 -16.38
N ALA A 415 5.56 14.43 -17.58
CA ALA A 415 6.16 13.45 -18.47
C ALA A 415 7.55 13.89 -18.95
N LEU A 416 7.70 15.17 -19.33
CA LEU A 416 9.01 15.73 -19.72
C LEU A 416 10.01 15.67 -18.56
N CYS A 417 9.58 16.01 -17.34
CA CYS A 417 10.41 15.90 -16.15
C CYS A 417 10.79 14.45 -15.84
N ALA A 418 9.86 13.50 -16.01
CA ALA A 418 10.13 12.07 -15.81
C ALA A 418 11.14 11.53 -16.84
N VAL A 419 11.02 11.90 -18.10
CA VAL A 419 12.00 11.55 -19.15
C VAL A 419 13.38 12.13 -18.80
N ALA A 420 13.46 13.41 -18.40
CA ALA A 420 14.72 14.02 -17.99
C ALA A 420 15.35 13.31 -16.78
N ALA A 421 14.54 12.89 -15.82
CA ALA A 421 15.00 12.13 -14.65
C ALA A 421 15.55 10.74 -14.99
N CYS A 422 14.98 10.08 -16.00
CA CYS A 422 15.35 8.69 -16.34
C CYS A 422 16.47 8.60 -17.36
N LEU A 423 16.69 9.66 -18.15
CA LEU A 423 17.65 9.67 -19.24
C LEU A 423 19.07 9.29 -18.81
N PRO A 424 19.65 9.82 -17.70
CA PRO A 424 21.00 9.45 -17.28
C PRO A 424 21.12 7.97 -16.93
N LEU A 425 20.15 7.42 -16.21
CA LEU A 425 20.13 6.01 -15.86
C LEU A 425 20.01 5.14 -17.11
N TYR A 426 19.11 5.47 -18.02
CA TYR A 426 18.96 4.76 -19.29
C TYR A 426 20.26 4.73 -20.10
N LEU A 427 20.93 5.89 -20.25
CA LEU A 427 22.21 5.99 -20.97
C LEU A 427 23.31 5.20 -20.29
N LEU A 428 23.42 5.27 -18.94
CA LEU A 428 24.41 4.51 -18.20
C LEU A 428 24.21 2.99 -18.35
N LEU A 429 22.97 2.53 -18.35
CA LEU A 429 22.65 1.10 -18.54
C LEU A 429 22.91 0.66 -19.98
N HIS A 430 22.68 1.52 -20.96
CA HIS A 430 22.94 1.19 -22.37
C HIS A 430 24.43 1.13 -22.70
N VAL A 431 25.24 2.02 -22.12
CA VAL A 431 26.70 2.06 -22.34
C VAL A 431 27.43 0.94 -21.61
N ASN A 432 26.99 0.57 -20.40
CA ASN A 432 27.68 -0.38 -19.54
C ASN A 432 27.17 -1.83 -19.67
N ASP A 433 26.51 -2.18 -20.78
CA ASP A 433 25.87 -3.49 -20.94
C ASP A 433 25.01 -3.82 -19.69
N GLY A 434 23.79 -3.32 -19.64
CA GLY A 434 22.91 -3.26 -18.45
C GLY A 434 22.84 -4.50 -17.56
N ARG A 435 23.31 -5.68 -18.07
CA ARG A 435 23.43 -6.93 -17.33
C ARG A 435 24.47 -6.90 -16.20
N GLN A 436 25.48 -6.03 -16.28
CA GLN A 436 26.54 -5.89 -15.29
C GLN A 436 26.36 -4.67 -14.39
N ALA A 437 25.23 -3.95 -14.48
CA ALA A 437 25.00 -2.77 -13.67
C ALA A 437 24.93 -3.11 -12.17
N GLY A 438 25.97 -2.72 -11.44
CA GLY A 438 26.04 -2.88 -9.99
C GLY A 438 25.24 -1.82 -9.24
N PHE A 439 25.16 -1.98 -7.92
CA PHE A 439 24.50 -1.03 -7.02
C PHE A 439 24.97 0.42 -7.21
N LEU A 440 26.28 0.62 -7.43
CA LEU A 440 26.85 1.95 -7.64
C LEU A 440 26.33 2.61 -8.92
N THR A 441 26.18 1.86 -10.00
CA THR A 441 25.62 2.36 -11.28
C THR A 441 24.18 2.85 -11.11
N LEU A 442 23.37 2.12 -10.36
CA LEU A 442 21.99 2.53 -10.04
C LEU A 442 21.94 3.81 -9.20
N ILE A 443 22.82 3.94 -8.19
CA ILE A 443 22.90 5.15 -7.36
C ILE A 443 23.36 6.35 -8.20
N ILE A 444 24.41 6.21 -9.00
CA ILE A 444 24.91 7.29 -9.84
C ILE A 444 23.86 7.71 -10.84
N GLY A 445 23.19 6.75 -11.50
CA GLY A 445 22.12 7.02 -12.44
C GLY A 445 20.93 7.73 -11.80
N ALA A 446 20.53 7.30 -10.60
CA ALA A 446 19.45 7.95 -9.84
C ALA A 446 19.86 9.37 -9.39
N ALA A 447 21.08 9.58 -8.89
CA ALA A 447 21.59 10.89 -8.48
C ALA A 447 21.68 11.86 -9.67
N ALA A 448 22.20 11.40 -10.80
CA ALA A 448 22.24 12.16 -12.04
C ALA A 448 20.80 12.45 -12.56
N GLY A 449 19.88 11.50 -12.41
CA GLY A 449 18.47 11.69 -12.72
C GLY A 449 17.84 12.81 -11.90
N VAL A 450 18.05 12.84 -10.58
CA VAL A 450 17.58 13.93 -9.72
C VAL A 450 18.22 15.26 -10.13
N ALA A 451 19.51 15.25 -10.47
CA ALA A 451 20.24 16.46 -10.93
C ALA A 451 19.70 17.02 -12.24
N LEU A 452 19.16 16.20 -13.15
CA LEU A 452 18.49 16.67 -14.38
C LEU A 452 17.00 16.97 -14.16
N TRP A 453 16.33 16.25 -13.27
CA TRP A 453 14.92 16.46 -12.94
C TRP A 453 14.69 17.86 -12.33
N LEU A 454 15.56 18.32 -11.44
CA LEU A 454 15.45 19.64 -10.81
C LEU A 454 15.43 20.78 -11.85
N PRO A 455 16.42 20.94 -12.75
CA PRO A 455 16.36 21.95 -13.81
C PRO A 455 15.15 21.79 -14.73
N ALA A 456 14.75 20.54 -15.05
CA ALA A 456 13.59 20.30 -15.90
C ALA A 456 12.29 20.87 -15.30
N LEU A 457 12.10 20.82 -13.97
CA LEU A 457 10.97 21.47 -13.31
C LEU A 457 10.94 22.99 -13.53
N PHE A 458 12.11 23.64 -13.49
CA PHE A 458 12.21 25.07 -13.71
C PHE A 458 12.03 25.44 -15.20
N LEU A 459 12.64 24.70 -16.11
CA LEU A 459 12.54 24.93 -17.55
C LEU A 459 11.13 24.75 -18.09
N THR A 460 10.42 23.74 -17.61
CA THR A 460 9.02 23.47 -17.99
C THR A 460 8.03 24.37 -17.26
N ARG A 461 8.49 25.21 -16.32
CA ARG A 461 7.63 26.00 -15.41
C ARG A 461 6.58 25.13 -14.70
N HIS A 462 6.98 23.92 -14.30
CA HIS A 462 6.11 22.98 -13.64
C HIS A 462 5.62 23.54 -12.28
N PRO A 463 4.33 23.44 -11.89
CA PRO A 463 3.85 24.03 -10.62
C PRO A 463 4.62 23.56 -9.38
N ALA A 464 5.15 22.33 -9.37
CA ALA A 464 5.95 21.80 -8.28
C ALA A 464 7.29 22.54 -8.04
N HIS A 465 7.78 23.37 -8.99
CA HIS A 465 9.01 24.16 -8.79
C HIS A 465 8.92 25.11 -7.60
N LEU A 466 7.71 25.55 -7.24
CA LEU A 466 7.49 26.43 -6.08
C LEU A 466 7.83 25.72 -4.77
N GLU A 467 7.43 24.45 -4.61
CA GLU A 467 7.75 23.64 -3.42
C GLU A 467 9.25 23.42 -3.29
N VAL A 468 9.92 23.15 -4.41
CA VAL A 468 11.39 22.99 -4.43
C VAL A 468 12.06 24.30 -4.00
N ARG A 469 11.60 25.46 -4.46
CA ARG A 469 12.14 26.77 -4.03
C ARG A 469 11.94 27.00 -2.54
N ILE A 470 10.75 26.68 -2.00
CA ILE A 470 10.45 26.82 -0.59
C ILE A 470 11.37 25.89 0.24
N ALA A 471 11.53 24.64 -0.17
CA ALA A 471 12.39 23.68 0.50
C ALA A 471 13.87 24.13 0.48
N LEU A 472 14.37 24.60 -0.66
CA LEU A 472 15.74 25.12 -0.81
C LEU A 472 15.96 26.37 0.05
N ALA A 473 15.00 27.29 0.06
CA ALA A 473 15.07 28.49 0.90
C ALA A 473 15.09 28.15 2.39
N ALA A 474 14.28 27.17 2.82
CA ALA A 474 14.28 26.69 4.20
C ALA A 474 15.60 26.00 4.60
N LEU A 475 16.23 25.25 3.69
CA LEU A 475 17.55 24.65 3.91
C LEU A 475 18.65 25.71 4.00
N MET A 476 18.64 26.69 3.12
CA MET A 476 19.62 27.81 3.14
C MET A 476 19.47 28.69 4.39
N ALA A 477 18.25 28.89 4.88
CA ALA A 477 17.99 29.66 6.11
C ALA A 477 18.50 28.94 7.39
N ARG A 478 18.69 27.62 7.33
CA ARG A 478 19.25 26.81 8.43
C ARG A 478 20.78 26.70 8.40
N TRP A 479 21.41 27.08 7.29
CA TRP A 479 22.86 27.08 7.19
C TRP A 479 23.40 28.26 7.99
N PRO A 480 24.30 28.04 8.97
CA PRO A 480 24.89 29.15 9.70
C PRO A 480 25.62 30.06 8.72
N ARG A 481 25.21 31.34 8.68
CA ARG A 481 25.96 32.36 7.96
C ARG A 481 27.36 32.38 8.57
N PRO A 482 28.44 32.32 7.77
CA PRO A 482 29.76 32.52 8.29
C PRO A 482 29.78 33.88 8.99
N ALA A 483 30.20 33.89 10.27
CA ALA A 483 30.39 35.13 11.01
C ALA A 483 31.33 36.01 10.16
N SER A 484 30.81 37.16 9.73
CA SER A 484 31.61 38.19 9.07
C SER A 484 32.68 38.63 10.05
N ALA A 485 33.92 38.24 9.74
CA ALA A 485 35.10 38.74 10.40
C ALA A 485 35.32 40.21 10.12
#